data_326eec6136920353ab3b44be09a013ba
#
_entry.id   326eec6136920353ab3b44be09a013ba
#
_cell.length_a   1.000
_cell.length_b   1.000
_cell.length_c   1.000
_cell.angle_alpha   90.00
_cell.angle_beta   90.00
_cell.angle_gamma   90.00
#
_symmetry.space_group_name_H-M   'P 1'
#
loop_
_entity.id
_entity.type
_entity.pdbx_description
1 polymer ?
#
loop_
_entity_poly.entity_id
_entity_poly.type
_entity_poly.pdbx_seq_one_letter_code
_entity_poly.pdbx_strand_id
1 'polypeptide(L)'
;MVCGDLFLEDQPMGELVELVDADRFGKHQQVLAVHFGDGEFGGLRRVGSDDQHPRFGGFRSFAEFVKYLDENRTPLQSKPIYFSADREGVPVEIALQYNDGYTDNIVTYVNNIHTIEGGTHLVGFKTALTRTLNNYATKSKLFKNDKMSLSGDDVREGLTAVISVRVQEPQFEGQTKTKLGNGEVKGIVEQIVGEKLGEYFEEHPHDAKKIVEKSVLAARARDAARKARDLTRRKSALESGSLPGKLADCTTKNVDISELFIVEGDSAGGSAKQGRNREFQAILPLRGKVINVEKARLDKILGNEELRTLITAIGAGIATEEDFEVTKCRYGKIIIMTDADVDGQHIRTLLLTFFFRYQRPLIEQGKMFIAQPPLYGVSKGKKKRYAMDEVERDKVIREDFNGPQGVSVQRYKGLGEMNPDQLWETTMDPENRTLLNVTLEDAAAADHVFSMLMGDAVEPRREFIEKNAKYATEIDV
;
A
#
# COMPACT_ATOMS: atom_id res chain seq x y z
N MET A 1 -7.12 -36.47 -2.35
CA MET A 1 -6.71 -37.37 -3.44
C MET A 1 -7.24 -36.79 -4.72
N VAL A 2 -6.34 -36.55 -5.65
CA VAL A 2 -6.46 -35.99 -7.00
C VAL A 2 -6.47 -34.45 -7.05
N CYS A 3 -5.26 -33.87 -7.10
CA CYS A 3 -4.95 -32.65 -7.81
C CYS A 3 -5.17 -32.90 -9.32
N GLY A 4 -6.00 -32.10 -9.95
CA GLY A 4 -6.09 -32.02 -11.41
C GLY A 4 -5.27 -30.82 -11.86
N ASP A 5 -4.06 -31.07 -12.37
CA ASP A 5 -3.26 -30.10 -13.09
C ASP A 5 -4.00 -29.67 -14.35
N LEU A 6 -4.39 -28.41 -14.44
CA LEU A 6 -4.69 -27.77 -15.72
C LEU A 6 -3.52 -26.86 -16.07
N PHE A 7 -2.48 -27.46 -16.66
CA PHE A 7 -1.51 -26.75 -17.47
C PHE A 7 -2.20 -26.32 -18.77
N LEU A 8 -2.40 -25.02 -18.95
CA LEU A 8 -2.57 -24.44 -20.27
C LEU A 8 -1.19 -24.06 -20.79
N GLU A 9 -0.61 -24.93 -21.61
CA GLU A 9 0.53 -24.63 -22.44
C GLU A 9 0.18 -23.52 -23.45
N ASP A 10 1.15 -22.62 -23.70
CA ASP A 10 1.14 -21.54 -24.69
C ASP A 10 0.24 -20.32 -24.44
N GLN A 11 0.59 -19.52 -23.41
CA GLN A 11 0.26 -18.09 -23.38
C GLN A 11 1.54 -17.27 -23.14
N PRO A 12 1.83 -16.26 -23.96
CA PRO A 12 2.93 -15.34 -23.69
C PRO A 12 2.58 -14.46 -22.50
N MET A 13 3.56 -14.29 -21.63
CA MET A 13 3.59 -13.54 -20.38
C MET A 13 2.84 -12.20 -20.44
N GLY A 14 1.71 -12.12 -19.78
CA GLY A 14 0.97 -10.92 -19.48
C GLY A 14 0.48 -11.03 -18.04
N GLU A 15 0.49 -9.92 -17.33
CA GLU A 15 0.10 -9.82 -15.93
C GLU A 15 -1.13 -10.68 -15.61
N LEU A 16 -0.91 -11.76 -14.87
CA LEU A 16 -1.99 -12.56 -14.32
C LEU A 16 -2.31 -12.00 -12.93
N VAL A 17 -3.49 -11.40 -12.84
CA VAL A 17 -4.19 -11.35 -11.55
C VAL A 17 -4.74 -12.75 -11.35
N GLU A 18 -3.96 -13.62 -10.73
CA GLU A 18 -4.44 -14.97 -10.39
C GLU A 18 -5.38 -14.89 -9.20
N LEU A 19 -6.62 -15.27 -9.43
CA LEU A 19 -7.57 -15.63 -8.38
C LEU A 19 -7.18 -17.01 -7.87
N VAL A 20 -6.42 -17.07 -6.79
CA VAL A 20 -6.12 -18.33 -6.10
C VAL A 20 -7.31 -18.65 -5.20
N ASP A 21 -8.03 -19.71 -5.57
CA ASP A 21 -9.09 -20.26 -4.74
C ASP A 21 -8.45 -20.98 -3.55
N ALA A 22 -8.40 -20.30 -2.41
CA ALA A 22 -7.81 -20.83 -1.18
C ALA A 22 -8.86 -21.63 -0.40
N ASP A 23 -9.04 -22.89 -0.78
CA ASP A 23 -9.81 -23.91 -0.02
C ASP A 23 -9.30 -24.13 1.44
N ARG A 24 -8.31 -23.35 1.87
CA ARG A 24 -7.69 -23.42 3.22
C ARG A 24 -8.28 -22.46 4.26
N PHE A 25 -9.09 -21.47 3.85
CA PHE A 25 -9.61 -20.45 4.76
C PHE A 25 -11.12 -20.28 4.66
N GLY A 26 -11.88 -21.32 4.90
CA GLY A 26 -13.33 -21.24 5.01
C GLY A 26 -14.03 -20.77 3.72
N LYS A 27 -15.10 -21.43 3.37
CA LYS A 27 -15.92 -21.17 2.18
C LYS A 27 -16.09 -19.68 1.91
N HIS A 28 -15.74 -19.24 0.68
CA HIS A 28 -15.94 -17.89 0.12
C HIS A 28 -14.92 -16.78 0.44
N GLN A 29 -13.65 -17.09 0.65
CA GLN A 29 -12.59 -16.09 0.58
C GLN A 29 -11.70 -16.35 -0.64
N GLN A 30 -11.63 -15.39 -1.56
CA GLN A 30 -10.67 -15.36 -2.66
C GLN A 30 -9.53 -14.43 -2.28
N VAL A 31 -8.29 -14.81 -2.59
CA VAL A 31 -7.10 -14.00 -2.33
C VAL A 31 -6.70 -13.30 -3.62
N LEU A 32 -6.74 -11.97 -3.63
CA LEU A 32 -6.15 -11.19 -4.70
C LEU A 32 -4.65 -11.06 -4.43
N ALA A 33 -3.85 -11.96 -4.99
CA ALA A 33 -2.42 -11.80 -5.07
C ALA A 33 -2.10 -11.02 -6.33
N VAL A 34 -1.40 -9.91 -6.21
CA VAL A 34 -0.80 -9.25 -7.36
C VAL A 34 0.45 -10.07 -7.71
N HIS A 35 0.26 -11.07 -8.56
CA HIS A 35 1.32 -11.91 -9.07
C HIS A 35 1.90 -11.25 -10.32
N PHE A 36 3.10 -10.74 -10.22
CA PHE A 36 3.87 -10.37 -11.41
C PHE A 36 4.50 -11.66 -11.91
N GLY A 37 4.08 -12.11 -13.12
CA GLY A 37 4.58 -13.33 -13.73
C GLY A 37 6.11 -13.43 -13.73
N ASP A 38 6.63 -14.64 -13.65
CA ASP A 38 8.06 -15.04 -13.52
C ASP A 38 9.04 -14.49 -14.58
N GLY A 39 8.65 -13.50 -15.31
CA GLY A 39 9.37 -13.02 -16.49
C GLY A 39 10.24 -11.81 -16.32
N GLU A 40 10.51 -11.27 -15.14
CA GLU A 40 11.62 -10.31 -14.90
C GLU A 40 11.72 -9.86 -13.43
N PHE A 41 10.73 -10.18 -12.59
CA PHE A 41 10.68 -9.79 -11.19
C PHE A 41 10.76 -10.96 -10.19
N GLY A 42 11.07 -12.15 -10.71
CA GLY A 42 11.26 -13.34 -9.90
C GLY A 42 12.33 -13.10 -8.82
N GLY A 43 11.96 -13.41 -7.59
CA GLY A 43 12.79 -13.21 -6.41
C GLY A 43 14.25 -13.52 -6.64
N LEU A 44 15.13 -12.75 -6.03
CA LEU A 44 16.60 -12.77 -6.12
C LEU A 44 17.18 -14.19 -6.23
N ARG A 45 17.12 -14.80 -7.42
CA ARG A 45 17.76 -16.08 -7.67
C ARG A 45 19.27 -15.87 -7.86
N ARG A 46 20.03 -16.62 -7.11
CA ARG A 46 21.47 -16.76 -7.30
C ARG A 46 21.74 -17.28 -8.72
N VAL A 47 22.17 -16.41 -9.60
CA VAL A 47 22.74 -16.83 -10.88
C VAL A 47 24.21 -17.14 -10.65
N GLY A 48 24.62 -18.27 -11.16
CA GLY A 48 25.88 -19.00 -10.97
C GLY A 48 27.17 -18.22 -10.70
N SER A 49 28.06 -18.93 -10.09
CA SER A 49 29.27 -18.59 -9.34
C SER A 49 30.50 -18.17 -10.18
N ASP A 50 30.39 -17.31 -11.18
CA ASP A 50 31.58 -16.93 -11.96
C ASP A 50 31.90 -15.44 -12.07
N ASP A 51 31.14 -14.55 -11.43
CA ASP A 51 31.48 -13.13 -11.33
C ASP A 51 31.66 -12.69 -9.87
N GLN A 52 32.72 -11.95 -9.57
CA GLN A 52 33.06 -11.46 -8.23
C GLN A 52 32.04 -10.47 -7.63
N HIS A 53 30.94 -10.20 -8.31
CA HIS A 53 29.84 -9.37 -7.83
C HIS A 53 28.50 -10.16 -7.86
N PRO A 54 27.82 -10.32 -6.72
CA PRO A 54 26.51 -10.94 -6.70
C PRO A 54 25.52 -10.08 -7.50
N ARG A 55 24.86 -10.67 -8.50
CA ARG A 55 23.77 -10.03 -9.25
C ARG A 55 22.49 -10.12 -8.41
N PHE A 56 21.90 -8.98 -8.06
CA PHE A 56 20.61 -8.91 -7.41
C PHE A 56 19.52 -8.74 -8.50
N GLY A 57 18.65 -9.71 -8.67
CA GLY A 57 17.50 -9.60 -9.59
C GLY A 57 17.85 -9.13 -11.03
N GLY A 58 19.03 -9.46 -11.55
CA GLY A 58 19.51 -8.99 -12.84
C GLY A 58 20.29 -7.66 -12.79
N PHE A 59 20.29 -6.91 -11.69
CA PHE A 59 21.05 -5.68 -11.54
C PHE A 59 22.52 -5.92 -11.23
N ARG A 60 23.40 -5.08 -11.78
CA ARG A 60 24.86 -5.18 -11.59
C ARG A 60 25.34 -4.56 -10.29
N SER A 61 24.54 -3.66 -9.68
CA SER A 61 24.86 -2.96 -8.45
C SER A 61 23.60 -2.45 -7.74
N PHE A 62 23.69 -2.18 -6.45
CA PHE A 62 22.60 -1.51 -5.71
C PHE A 62 22.29 -0.11 -6.22
N ALA A 63 23.27 0.61 -6.77
CA ALA A 63 23.05 1.89 -7.41
C ALA A 63 22.17 1.79 -8.66
N GLU A 64 22.31 0.71 -9.44
CA GLU A 64 21.43 0.41 -10.57
C GLU A 64 20.03 0.02 -10.09
N PHE A 65 19.94 -0.76 -9.03
CA PHE A 65 18.64 -1.14 -8.44
C PHE A 65 17.89 0.08 -7.87
N VAL A 66 18.58 1.02 -7.19
CA VAL A 66 17.97 2.28 -6.73
C VAL A 66 17.46 3.11 -7.89
N LYS A 67 18.20 3.20 -9.00
CA LYS A 67 17.73 3.90 -10.21
C LYS A 67 16.46 3.28 -10.78
N TYR A 68 16.40 1.96 -10.80
CA TYR A 68 15.22 1.23 -11.24
C TYR A 68 14.01 1.52 -10.34
N LEU A 69 14.19 1.50 -9.01
CA LEU A 69 13.12 1.83 -8.07
C LEU A 69 12.61 3.28 -8.23
N ASP A 70 13.47 4.18 -8.72
CA ASP A 70 13.16 5.59 -8.96
C ASP A 70 12.83 5.92 -10.43
N GLU A 71 12.69 4.92 -11.30
CA GLU A 71 12.50 5.11 -12.74
C GLU A 71 11.34 6.06 -13.08
N ASN A 72 10.28 6.02 -12.29
CA ASN A 72 9.08 6.85 -12.47
C ASN A 72 9.07 8.16 -11.64
N ARG A 73 10.21 8.55 -11.06
CA ARG A 73 10.39 9.74 -10.21
C ARG A 73 11.53 10.61 -10.72
N THR A 74 11.48 11.89 -10.39
CA THR A 74 12.55 12.82 -10.77
C THR A 74 13.62 12.86 -9.69
N PRO A 75 14.86 12.38 -9.95
CA PRO A 75 15.91 12.39 -8.95
C PRO A 75 16.43 13.80 -8.67
N LEU A 76 16.76 14.10 -7.40
CA LEU A 76 17.37 15.37 -7.00
C LEU A 76 18.87 15.44 -7.33
N GLN A 77 19.55 14.31 -7.31
CA GLN A 77 20.96 14.18 -7.69
C GLN A 77 21.11 13.30 -8.95
N SER A 78 22.16 13.58 -9.73
CA SER A 78 22.39 12.93 -11.02
C SER A 78 22.74 11.43 -10.92
N LYS A 79 23.27 11.00 -9.77
CA LYS A 79 23.67 9.61 -9.50
C LYS A 79 23.25 9.23 -8.08
N PRO A 80 22.87 7.97 -7.85
CA PRO A 80 22.70 7.47 -6.49
C PRO A 80 23.98 7.60 -5.68
N ILE A 81 23.85 7.94 -4.41
CA ILE A 81 24.92 7.88 -3.43
C ILE A 81 25.15 6.41 -3.12
N TYR A 82 26.38 5.94 -3.29
CA TYR A 82 26.74 4.56 -3.06
C TYR A 82 28.02 4.48 -2.22
N PHE A 83 28.01 3.64 -1.22
CA PHE A 83 29.19 3.29 -0.45
C PHE A 83 29.12 1.89 0.12
N SER A 84 30.29 1.30 0.31
CA SER A 84 30.45 0.03 1.03
C SER A 84 31.58 0.18 2.05
N ALA A 85 31.42 -0.50 3.18
CA ALA A 85 32.47 -0.58 4.21
C ALA A 85 32.32 -1.87 4.99
N ASP A 86 33.43 -2.35 5.55
CA ASP A 86 33.46 -3.44 6.51
C ASP A 86 33.87 -2.88 7.87
N ARG A 87 33.10 -3.22 8.89
CA ARG A 87 33.43 -2.87 10.27
C ARG A 87 33.10 -4.04 11.19
N GLU A 88 34.07 -4.42 12.01
CA GLU A 88 33.96 -5.53 12.94
C GLU A 88 33.56 -6.87 12.26
N GLY A 89 33.98 -7.05 10.99
CA GLY A 89 33.66 -8.23 10.21
C GLY A 89 32.22 -8.27 9.67
N VAL A 90 31.51 -7.13 9.70
CA VAL A 90 30.17 -6.97 9.11
C VAL A 90 30.28 -6.08 7.88
N PRO A 91 30.31 -6.64 6.67
CA PRO A 91 30.21 -5.89 5.44
C PRO A 91 28.83 -5.21 5.31
N VAL A 92 28.84 -3.90 5.08
CA VAL A 92 27.66 -3.09 4.88
C VAL A 92 27.77 -2.42 3.52
N GLU A 93 26.71 -2.52 2.72
CA GLU A 93 26.63 -1.94 1.39
C GLU A 93 25.33 -1.15 1.29
N ILE A 94 25.39 0.12 0.89
CA ILE A 94 24.23 1.02 0.85
C ILE A 94 24.25 1.81 -0.45
N ALA A 95 23.10 1.88 -1.09
CA ALA A 95 22.81 2.80 -2.17
C ALA A 95 21.57 3.62 -1.81
N LEU A 96 21.57 4.92 -2.06
CA LEU A 96 20.41 5.78 -1.80
C LEU A 96 20.32 6.93 -2.81
N GLN A 97 19.11 7.39 -3.08
CA GLN A 97 18.81 8.52 -3.93
C GLN A 97 17.60 9.28 -3.39
N TYR A 98 17.63 10.60 -3.52
CA TYR A 98 16.45 11.42 -3.25
C TYR A 98 15.75 11.77 -4.55
N ASN A 99 14.43 11.81 -4.51
CA ASN A 99 13.55 12.14 -5.63
C ASN A 99 12.53 13.22 -5.23
N ASP A 100 11.69 13.63 -6.17
CA ASP A 100 10.65 14.64 -5.96
C ASP A 100 9.41 14.14 -5.21
N GLY A 101 9.29 12.82 -4.98
CA GLY A 101 8.19 12.19 -4.25
C GLY A 101 8.08 12.60 -2.78
N TYR A 102 7.03 12.17 -2.13
CA TYR A 102 6.68 12.54 -0.75
C TYR A 102 6.77 11.37 0.24
N THR A 103 7.00 10.17 -0.24
CA THR A 103 7.13 8.94 0.55
C THR A 103 8.54 8.39 0.45
N ASP A 104 8.95 7.59 1.43
CA ASP A 104 10.18 6.83 1.37
C ASP A 104 9.95 5.42 0.79
N ASN A 105 11.01 4.88 0.17
CA ASN A 105 11.07 3.49 -0.28
C ASN A 105 12.41 2.89 0.14
N ILE A 106 12.43 2.18 1.26
CA ILE A 106 13.65 1.62 1.84
C ILE A 106 13.57 0.10 1.82
N VAL A 107 14.46 -0.52 1.04
CA VAL A 107 14.55 -1.98 0.90
C VAL A 107 15.78 -2.49 1.65
N THR A 108 15.62 -3.52 2.47
CA THR A 108 16.69 -4.00 3.35
C THR A 108 16.96 -5.50 3.18
N TYR A 109 18.24 -5.86 3.22
CA TYR A 109 18.70 -7.23 3.06
C TYR A 109 19.70 -7.63 4.15
N VAL A 110 19.60 -8.88 4.58
CA VAL A 110 20.58 -9.54 5.46
C VAL A 110 20.97 -10.85 4.79
N ASN A 111 22.27 -11.02 4.46
CA ASN A 111 22.77 -12.21 3.77
C ASN A 111 21.95 -12.55 2.50
N ASN A 112 21.59 -11.52 1.72
CA ASN A 112 20.74 -11.59 0.53
C ASN A 112 19.27 -12.01 0.79
N ILE A 113 18.83 -12.06 2.04
CA ILE A 113 17.42 -12.30 2.40
C ILE A 113 16.75 -10.94 2.57
N HIS A 114 15.64 -10.71 1.89
CA HIS A 114 14.85 -9.49 2.03
C HIS A 114 14.19 -9.46 3.42
N THR A 115 14.51 -8.44 4.20
CA THR A 115 13.94 -8.24 5.54
C THR A 115 12.81 -7.22 5.46
N ILE A 116 11.59 -7.69 5.20
CA ILE A 116 10.41 -6.83 4.95
C ILE A 116 10.12 -5.91 6.14
N GLU A 117 10.29 -6.41 7.36
CA GLU A 117 10.11 -5.64 8.59
C GLU A 117 11.40 -4.91 9.05
N GLY A 118 12.45 -4.95 8.22
CA GLY A 118 13.74 -4.32 8.52
C GLY A 118 14.48 -4.98 9.68
N GLY A 119 14.71 -4.24 10.75
CA GLY A 119 15.45 -4.69 11.93
C GLY A 119 16.53 -3.69 12.34
N THR A 120 17.51 -4.16 13.11
CA THR A 120 18.56 -3.33 13.72
C THR A 120 19.38 -2.53 12.71
N HIS A 121 19.68 -3.09 11.53
CA HIS A 121 20.40 -2.41 10.44
C HIS A 121 19.60 -1.24 9.87
N LEU A 122 18.27 -1.38 9.70
CA LEU A 122 17.40 -0.30 9.27
C LEU A 122 17.33 0.81 10.32
N VAL A 123 17.21 0.44 11.60
CA VAL A 123 17.20 1.40 12.71
C VAL A 123 18.51 2.19 12.76
N GLY A 124 19.65 1.53 12.60
CA GLY A 124 20.97 2.16 12.53
C GLY A 124 21.08 3.17 11.38
N PHE A 125 20.62 2.77 10.18
CA PHE A 125 20.58 3.65 9.02
C PHE A 125 19.70 4.88 9.24
N LYS A 126 18.47 4.72 9.69
CA LYS A 126 17.53 5.83 9.95
C LYS A 126 18.07 6.81 11.00
N THR A 127 18.66 6.30 12.05
CA THR A 127 19.28 7.12 13.11
C THR A 127 20.45 7.94 12.59
N ALA A 128 21.37 7.30 11.85
CA ALA A 128 22.52 7.97 11.28
C ALA A 128 22.14 9.00 10.22
N LEU A 129 21.19 8.67 9.34
CA LEU A 129 20.69 9.59 8.31
C LEU A 129 20.15 10.87 8.95
N THR A 130 19.27 10.74 9.95
CA THR A 130 18.67 11.87 10.65
C THR A 130 19.72 12.73 11.34
N ARG A 131 20.68 12.11 12.01
CA ARG A 131 21.77 12.82 12.71
C ARG A 131 22.68 13.55 11.72
N THR A 132 23.09 12.89 10.64
CA THR A 132 24.03 13.45 9.67
C THR A 132 23.43 14.65 8.94
N LEU A 133 22.15 14.56 8.52
CA LEU A 133 21.45 15.68 7.88
C LEU A 133 21.26 16.88 8.82
N ASN A 134 20.86 16.65 10.08
CA ASN A 134 20.76 17.72 11.07
C ASN A 134 22.12 18.40 11.33
N ASN A 135 23.19 17.62 11.49
CA ASN A 135 24.53 18.13 11.70
C ASN A 135 25.01 18.99 10.52
N TYR A 136 24.80 18.47 9.29
CA TYR A 136 25.17 19.21 8.08
C TYR A 136 24.34 20.49 7.93
N ALA A 137 23.04 20.45 8.14
CA ALA A 137 22.15 21.60 8.04
C ALA A 137 22.52 22.70 9.05
N THR A 138 22.91 22.32 10.28
CA THR A 138 23.36 23.24 11.33
C THR A 138 24.71 23.84 10.95
N LYS A 139 25.69 23.01 10.56
CA LYS A 139 27.06 23.46 10.16
C LYS A 139 27.00 24.42 8.98
N SER A 140 26.12 24.11 8.00
CA SER A 140 25.97 24.90 6.77
C SER A 140 24.99 26.08 6.90
N LYS A 141 24.44 26.34 8.11
CA LYS A 141 23.47 27.41 8.40
C LYS A 141 22.25 27.40 7.48
N LEU A 142 21.77 26.21 7.12
CA LEU A 142 20.61 26.05 6.24
C LEU A 142 19.26 26.17 6.98
N PHE A 143 19.27 26.10 8.31
CA PHE A 143 18.11 26.40 9.13
C PHE A 143 17.91 27.93 9.24
N LYS A 144 16.69 28.38 8.93
CA LYS A 144 16.32 29.80 9.12
C LYS A 144 16.12 30.18 10.58
N ASN A 145 15.99 29.19 11.47
CA ASN A 145 15.78 29.38 12.90
C ASN A 145 16.63 28.33 13.64
N ASP A 146 17.45 28.76 14.58
CA ASP A 146 18.36 27.91 15.36
C ASP A 146 17.65 26.83 16.21
N LYS A 147 16.33 26.95 16.38
CA LYS A 147 15.51 25.96 17.09
C LYS A 147 14.91 24.87 16.18
N MET A 148 15.15 24.94 14.87
CA MET A 148 14.61 23.96 13.92
C MET A 148 15.48 22.71 13.94
N SER A 149 14.83 21.54 14.05
CA SER A 149 15.43 20.23 13.84
C SER A 149 14.57 19.39 12.92
N LEU A 150 15.19 18.56 12.10
CA LEU A 150 14.52 17.62 11.23
C LEU A 150 14.22 16.34 11.99
N SER A 151 12.99 15.84 11.88
CA SER A 151 12.62 14.51 12.36
C SER A 151 13.06 13.41 11.38
N GLY A 152 12.96 12.15 11.81
CA GLY A 152 13.23 11.02 10.93
C GLY A 152 12.38 11.02 9.67
N ASP A 153 11.09 11.34 9.78
CA ASP A 153 10.16 11.41 8.64
C ASP A 153 10.54 12.54 7.66
N ASP A 154 10.96 13.71 8.18
CA ASP A 154 11.34 14.83 7.32
C ASP A 154 12.56 14.51 6.45
N VAL A 155 13.52 13.76 6.99
CA VAL A 155 14.73 13.38 6.25
C VAL A 155 14.54 12.20 5.31
N ARG A 156 13.44 11.46 5.46
CA ARG A 156 13.11 10.35 4.57
C ARG A 156 12.15 10.73 3.45
N GLU A 157 11.53 11.91 3.47
CA GLU A 157 10.63 12.34 2.39
C GLU A 157 11.35 12.31 1.02
N GLY A 158 10.87 11.45 0.12
CA GLY A 158 11.43 11.23 -1.21
C GLY A 158 12.76 10.46 -1.23
N LEU A 159 13.03 9.66 -0.21
CA LEU A 159 14.22 8.82 -0.14
C LEU A 159 13.92 7.43 -0.72
N THR A 160 14.70 7.00 -1.68
CA THR A 160 14.82 5.59 -2.08
C THR A 160 16.18 5.08 -1.63
N ALA A 161 16.20 3.96 -0.89
CA ALA A 161 17.44 3.37 -0.38
C ALA A 161 17.41 1.84 -0.40
N VAL A 162 18.57 1.26 -0.65
CA VAL A 162 18.82 -0.18 -0.53
C VAL A 162 19.94 -0.37 0.48
N ILE A 163 19.71 -1.18 1.49
CA ILE A 163 20.65 -1.46 2.58
C ILE A 163 20.89 -2.96 2.62
N SER A 164 22.13 -3.37 2.50
CA SER A 164 22.53 -4.78 2.60
C SER A 164 23.62 -4.94 3.66
N VAL A 165 23.42 -5.89 4.54
CA VAL A 165 24.43 -6.28 5.53
C VAL A 165 24.73 -7.78 5.44
N ARG A 166 25.97 -8.16 5.71
CA ARG A 166 26.36 -9.57 5.82
C ARG A 166 26.75 -9.85 7.26
N VAL A 167 26.02 -10.72 7.90
CA VAL A 167 26.20 -11.10 9.32
C VAL A 167 26.54 -12.58 9.37
N GLN A 168 27.58 -12.97 10.11
CA GLN A 168 28.00 -14.38 10.19
C GLN A 168 26.93 -15.24 10.85
N GLU A 169 26.36 -14.77 11.97
CA GLU A 169 25.30 -15.45 12.72
C GLU A 169 24.07 -14.56 12.85
N PRO A 170 23.23 -14.45 11.80
CA PRO A 170 22.08 -13.57 11.83
C PRO A 170 20.98 -14.13 12.74
N GLN A 171 20.57 -13.32 13.70
CA GLN A 171 19.42 -13.60 14.58
C GLN A 171 18.20 -12.88 14.02
N PHE A 172 17.20 -13.64 13.61
CA PHE A 172 15.95 -13.08 13.10
C PHE A 172 14.83 -13.20 14.14
N GLU A 173 13.96 -12.19 14.18
CA GLU A 173 12.70 -12.29 14.91
C GLU A 173 11.75 -13.16 14.07
N GLY A 174 11.47 -14.38 14.52
CA GLY A 174 10.56 -15.31 13.87
C GLY A 174 11.17 -16.18 12.76
N GLN A 175 10.42 -17.21 12.36
CA GLN A 175 10.86 -18.22 11.39
C GLN A 175 10.91 -17.68 9.95
N THR A 176 10.14 -16.65 9.64
CA THR A 176 10.04 -16.03 8.31
C THR A 176 11.22 -15.14 7.94
N LYS A 177 12.14 -14.89 8.90
CA LYS A 177 13.36 -14.07 8.71
C LYS A 177 13.08 -12.64 8.20
N THR A 178 11.96 -12.07 8.56
CA THR A 178 11.51 -10.76 8.10
C THR A 178 12.18 -9.60 8.81
N LYS A 179 12.74 -9.83 10.02
CA LYS A 179 13.33 -8.78 10.86
C LYS A 179 14.63 -9.23 11.51
N LEU A 180 15.69 -8.44 11.36
CA LEU A 180 16.99 -8.70 12.01
C LEU A 180 16.99 -8.23 13.47
N GLY A 181 17.39 -9.10 14.38
CA GLY A 181 17.45 -8.85 15.83
C GLY A 181 18.85 -8.51 16.38
N ASN A 182 19.94 -8.75 15.66
CA ASN A 182 21.31 -8.52 16.10
C ASN A 182 21.56 -7.08 16.58
N GLY A 183 21.69 -6.86 17.87
CA GLY A 183 21.83 -5.53 18.47
C GLY A 183 23.07 -4.74 18.03
N GLU A 184 24.20 -5.43 17.86
CA GLU A 184 25.50 -4.87 17.44
C GLU A 184 25.46 -4.26 16.05
N VAL A 185 24.68 -4.83 15.14
CA VAL A 185 24.55 -4.36 13.74
C VAL A 185 24.02 -2.92 13.66
N LYS A 186 23.15 -2.53 14.60
CA LYS A 186 22.66 -1.15 14.67
C LYS A 186 23.80 -0.14 14.79
N GLY A 187 24.72 -0.36 15.73
CA GLY A 187 25.85 0.55 15.97
C GLY A 187 26.83 0.59 14.81
N ILE A 188 27.11 -0.59 14.20
CA ILE A 188 27.99 -0.71 13.05
C ILE A 188 27.46 0.08 11.86
N VAL A 189 26.19 -0.11 11.49
CA VAL A 189 25.55 0.60 10.38
C VAL A 189 25.47 2.10 10.68
N GLU A 190 25.13 2.48 11.92
CA GLU A 190 25.04 3.89 12.32
C GLU A 190 26.36 4.62 12.16
N GLN A 191 27.49 3.99 12.49
CA GLN A 191 28.81 4.57 12.35
C GLN A 191 29.21 4.71 10.89
N ILE A 192 29.07 3.63 10.09
CA ILE A 192 29.42 3.62 8.67
C ILE A 192 28.62 4.69 7.90
N VAL A 193 27.30 4.72 8.11
CA VAL A 193 26.45 5.71 7.43
C VAL A 193 26.81 7.13 7.84
N GLY A 194 27.02 7.38 9.13
CA GLY A 194 27.40 8.71 9.63
C GLY A 194 28.71 9.22 9.04
N GLU A 195 29.70 8.34 8.92
CA GLU A 195 31.01 8.65 8.34
C GLU A 195 30.91 8.86 6.83
N LYS A 196 30.43 7.87 6.08
CA LYS A 196 30.41 7.89 4.61
C LYS A 196 29.46 8.93 4.03
N LEU A 197 28.30 9.11 4.63
CA LEU A 197 27.35 10.13 4.18
C LEU A 197 27.84 11.54 4.55
N GLY A 198 28.53 11.69 5.70
CA GLY A 198 29.17 12.94 6.08
C GLY A 198 30.27 13.35 5.10
N GLU A 199 31.16 12.41 4.73
CA GLU A 199 32.18 12.59 3.68
C GLU A 199 31.52 13.02 2.36
N TYR A 200 30.50 12.30 1.91
CA TYR A 200 29.80 12.63 0.67
C TYR A 200 29.21 14.04 0.67
N PHE A 201 28.62 14.51 1.77
CA PHE A 201 28.03 15.84 1.85
C PHE A 201 29.08 16.94 1.83
N GLU A 202 30.28 16.69 2.35
CA GLU A 202 31.40 17.64 2.26
C GLU A 202 31.98 17.70 0.84
N GLU A 203 32.05 16.58 0.13
CA GLU A 203 32.52 16.51 -1.25
C GLU A 203 31.49 17.02 -2.27
N HIS A 204 30.19 16.89 -1.97
CA HIS A 204 29.08 17.23 -2.87
C HIS A 204 28.10 18.25 -2.24
N PRO A 205 28.56 19.48 -1.91
CA PRO A 205 27.75 20.44 -1.16
C PRO A 205 26.47 20.89 -1.91
N HIS A 206 26.45 20.81 -3.23
CA HIS A 206 25.28 21.14 -4.03
C HIS A 206 24.14 20.10 -3.84
N ASP A 207 24.48 18.82 -3.87
CA ASP A 207 23.50 17.73 -3.65
C ASP A 207 23.04 17.72 -2.20
N ALA A 208 23.98 17.87 -1.25
CA ALA A 208 23.67 17.97 0.17
C ALA A 208 22.68 19.12 0.47
N LYS A 209 22.88 20.29 -0.17
CA LYS A 209 21.97 21.43 -0.03
C LYS A 209 20.56 21.11 -0.53
N LYS A 210 20.42 20.50 -1.71
CA LYS A 210 19.11 20.10 -2.27
C LYS A 210 18.38 19.15 -1.34
N ILE A 211 19.09 18.13 -0.83
CA ILE A 211 18.53 17.12 0.09
C ILE A 211 18.05 17.81 1.38
N VAL A 212 18.86 18.67 1.99
CA VAL A 212 18.47 19.39 3.20
C VAL A 212 17.31 20.35 2.95
N GLU A 213 17.30 21.08 1.83
CA GLU A 213 16.21 22.00 1.47
C GLU A 213 14.87 21.22 1.32
N LYS A 214 14.89 20.03 0.73
CA LYS A 214 13.73 19.16 0.65
C LYS A 214 13.26 18.74 2.06
N SER A 215 14.17 18.28 2.90
CA SER A 215 13.85 17.88 4.28
C SER A 215 13.30 19.04 5.12
N VAL A 216 13.84 20.26 4.95
CA VAL A 216 13.31 21.48 5.60
C VAL A 216 11.90 21.81 5.10
N LEU A 217 11.63 21.57 3.83
CA LEU A 217 10.31 21.80 3.26
C LEU A 217 9.28 20.76 3.79
N ALA A 218 9.71 19.50 3.95
CA ALA A 218 8.93 18.46 4.60
C ALA A 218 8.60 18.80 6.06
N ALA A 219 9.60 19.24 6.84
CA ALA A 219 9.40 19.68 8.23
C ALA A 219 8.38 20.80 8.37
N ARG A 220 8.41 21.78 7.45
CA ARG A 220 7.44 22.89 7.44
C ARG A 220 6.03 22.39 7.10
N ALA A 221 5.89 21.49 6.13
CA ALA A 221 4.61 20.90 5.77
C ALA A 221 4.04 20.09 6.95
N ARG A 222 4.86 19.30 7.63
CA ARG A 222 4.49 18.56 8.85
C ARG A 222 4.03 19.48 9.98
N ASP A 223 4.76 20.55 10.24
CA ASP A 223 4.37 21.53 11.26
C ASP A 223 3.06 22.24 10.92
N ALA A 224 2.84 22.56 9.65
CA ALA A 224 1.57 23.13 9.17
C ALA A 224 0.41 22.13 9.34
N ALA A 225 0.63 20.87 8.98
CA ALA A 225 -0.33 19.79 9.17
C ALA A 225 -0.68 19.56 10.64
N ARG A 226 0.34 19.57 11.54
CA ARG A 226 0.15 19.46 12.99
C ARG A 226 -0.69 20.61 13.53
N LYS A 227 -0.38 21.86 13.16
CA LYS A 227 -1.17 23.03 13.56
C LYS A 227 -2.62 22.95 13.07
N ALA A 228 -2.85 22.52 11.83
CA ALA A 228 -4.19 22.32 11.30
C ALA A 228 -4.96 21.23 12.06
N ARG A 229 -4.30 20.13 12.40
CA ARG A 229 -4.86 19.05 13.23
C ARG A 229 -5.23 19.55 14.63
N ASP A 230 -4.33 20.29 15.29
CA ASP A 230 -4.55 20.83 16.65
C ASP A 230 -5.70 21.84 16.66
N LEU A 231 -5.83 22.69 15.65
CA LEU A 231 -6.96 23.62 15.51
C LEU A 231 -8.29 22.86 15.32
N THR A 232 -8.29 21.80 14.52
CA THR A 232 -9.47 20.94 14.32
C THR A 232 -9.83 20.20 15.61
N ARG A 233 -8.81 19.65 16.31
CA ARG A 233 -9.00 18.96 17.60
C ARG A 233 -9.53 19.89 18.69
N ARG A 234 -9.11 21.16 18.73
CA ARG A 234 -9.66 22.17 19.66
C ARG A 234 -11.11 22.52 19.34
N LYS A 235 -11.49 22.56 18.08
CA LYS A 235 -12.90 22.75 17.66
C LYS A 235 -13.76 21.52 18.01
N SER A 236 -13.23 20.30 17.86
CA SER A 236 -13.94 19.07 18.20
C SER A 236 -13.86 18.70 19.69
N ALA A 237 -12.93 19.27 20.47
CA ALA A 237 -12.89 19.09 21.93
C ALA A 237 -14.02 19.86 22.65
N LEU A 238 -14.59 20.89 22.00
CA LEU A 238 -15.82 21.52 22.42
C LEU A 238 -17.08 20.70 22.07
N GLU A 239 -16.95 19.77 21.12
CA GLU A 239 -17.97 18.82 20.67
C GLU A 239 -17.52 17.39 21.00
N SER A 240 -17.23 17.09 22.29
CA SER A 240 -16.92 15.75 22.86
C SER A 240 -16.52 14.70 21.83
N GLY A 241 -15.26 14.30 21.76
CA GLY A 241 -14.65 13.10 21.14
C GLY A 241 -15.46 12.26 20.12
N SER A 242 -16.31 12.87 19.32
CA SER A 242 -17.28 12.20 18.47
C SER A 242 -16.60 11.70 17.18
N LEU A 243 -16.91 10.46 16.88
CA LEU A 243 -16.65 9.85 15.59
C LEU A 243 -17.22 10.72 14.45
N PRO A 244 -16.67 10.61 13.22
CA PRO A 244 -17.17 11.38 12.09
C PRO A 244 -18.69 11.20 11.93
N GLY A 245 -19.44 12.29 11.78
CA GLY A 245 -20.91 12.23 11.66
C GLY A 245 -21.43 11.39 10.50
N LYS A 246 -20.59 11.14 9.49
CA LYS A 246 -20.88 10.22 8.36
C LYS A 246 -20.79 8.75 8.74
N LEU A 247 -19.99 8.40 9.75
CA LEU A 247 -19.77 7.02 10.17
C LEU A 247 -21.02 6.46 10.85
N ALA A 248 -21.63 5.44 10.26
CA ALA A 248 -22.60 4.60 10.93
C ALA A 248 -21.87 3.46 11.63
N ASP A 249 -21.44 3.66 12.87
CA ASP A 249 -20.61 2.71 13.60
C ASP A 249 -21.38 1.44 14.02
N CYS A 250 -20.64 0.37 14.36
CA CYS A 250 -21.17 -0.85 14.94
C CYS A 250 -21.24 -0.76 16.47
N THR A 251 -22.02 -1.64 17.09
CA THR A 251 -22.22 -1.62 18.55
C THR A 251 -21.19 -2.45 19.31
N THR A 252 -20.61 -3.47 18.68
CA THR A 252 -19.57 -4.29 19.30
C THR A 252 -18.29 -3.49 19.54
N LYS A 253 -17.62 -3.82 20.63
CA LYS A 253 -16.25 -3.34 20.94
C LYS A 253 -15.20 -4.41 20.65
N ASN A 254 -15.62 -5.60 20.25
CA ASN A 254 -14.70 -6.66 19.86
C ASN A 254 -14.18 -6.37 18.46
N VAL A 255 -12.90 -6.01 18.38
CA VAL A 255 -12.21 -5.66 17.12
C VAL A 255 -12.20 -6.84 16.16
N ASP A 256 -12.01 -8.07 16.66
CA ASP A 256 -11.80 -9.25 15.81
C ASP A 256 -12.99 -9.57 14.90
N ILE A 257 -14.20 -9.27 15.36
CA ILE A 257 -15.44 -9.51 14.61
C ILE A 257 -15.96 -8.26 13.91
N SER A 258 -15.43 -7.07 14.24
CA SER A 258 -15.93 -5.81 13.70
C SER A 258 -15.42 -5.54 12.28
N GLU A 259 -16.27 -4.97 11.45
CA GLU A 259 -16.02 -4.71 10.03
C GLU A 259 -16.36 -3.27 9.68
N LEU A 260 -15.46 -2.60 8.95
CA LEU A 260 -15.71 -1.28 8.38
C LEU A 260 -15.87 -1.41 6.86
N PHE A 261 -17.05 -1.10 6.35
CA PHE A 261 -17.29 -0.95 4.92
C PHE A 261 -17.07 0.51 4.51
N ILE A 262 -16.13 0.73 3.60
CA ILE A 262 -15.89 2.01 2.93
C ILE A 262 -16.72 1.96 1.64
N VAL A 263 -17.79 2.75 1.57
CA VAL A 263 -18.80 2.64 0.51
C VAL A 263 -18.77 3.87 -0.37
N GLU A 264 -18.82 3.68 -1.68
CA GLU A 264 -18.90 4.77 -2.64
C GLU A 264 -20.28 5.43 -2.64
N GLY A 265 -20.30 6.74 -2.37
CA GLY A 265 -21.49 7.57 -2.47
C GLY A 265 -22.49 7.43 -1.31
N ASP A 266 -23.33 8.45 -1.18
CA ASP A 266 -24.37 8.50 -0.13
C ASP A 266 -25.54 7.54 -0.43
N SER A 267 -25.83 7.24 -1.71
CA SER A 267 -26.93 6.34 -2.10
C SER A 267 -26.64 4.90 -1.68
N ALA A 268 -25.52 4.33 -2.14
CA ALA A 268 -25.10 2.98 -1.76
C ALA A 268 -24.81 2.91 -0.25
N GLY A 269 -24.20 3.97 0.33
CA GLY A 269 -24.02 4.09 1.77
C GLY A 269 -25.32 4.04 2.56
N GLY A 270 -26.41 4.60 2.02
CA GLY A 270 -27.77 4.53 2.59
C GLY A 270 -28.34 3.12 2.58
N SER A 271 -28.26 2.42 1.45
CA SER A 271 -28.69 1.01 1.31
C SER A 271 -27.86 0.10 2.23
N ALA A 272 -26.52 0.26 2.25
CA ALA A 272 -25.64 -0.50 3.12
C ALA A 272 -25.94 -0.27 4.61
N LYS A 273 -26.21 0.97 5.00
CA LYS A 273 -26.59 1.31 6.39
C LYS A 273 -27.89 0.67 6.82
N GLN A 274 -28.85 0.50 5.91
CA GLN A 274 -30.12 -0.16 6.20
C GLN A 274 -29.98 -1.68 6.23
N GLY A 275 -29.22 -2.27 5.27
CA GLY A 275 -29.07 -3.73 5.14
C GLY A 275 -28.07 -4.35 6.13
N ARG A 276 -27.13 -3.60 6.69
CA ARG A 276 -26.03 -4.13 7.53
C ARG A 276 -26.49 -4.81 8.82
N ASN A 277 -25.68 -5.69 9.34
CA ASN A 277 -25.77 -6.09 10.74
C ASN A 277 -25.14 -5.01 11.63
N ARG A 278 -25.98 -4.30 12.41
CA ARG A 278 -25.55 -3.17 13.26
C ARG A 278 -24.64 -3.59 14.42
N GLU A 279 -24.63 -4.85 14.77
CA GLU A 279 -23.82 -5.35 15.86
C GLU A 279 -22.33 -5.24 15.54
N PHE A 280 -21.90 -5.71 14.36
CA PHE A 280 -20.47 -5.81 14.00
C PHE A 280 -20.08 -5.08 12.73
N GLN A 281 -21.01 -4.54 11.93
CA GLN A 281 -20.71 -3.83 10.69
C GLN A 281 -20.89 -2.32 10.83
N ALA A 282 -19.84 -1.59 10.50
CA ALA A 282 -19.83 -0.13 10.38
C ALA A 282 -19.81 0.28 8.91
N ILE A 283 -20.48 1.39 8.57
CA ILE A 283 -20.54 1.95 7.22
C ILE A 283 -19.97 3.35 7.21
N LEU A 284 -19.02 3.59 6.32
CA LEU A 284 -18.45 4.91 6.04
C LEU A 284 -18.66 5.26 4.55
N PRO A 285 -19.65 6.08 4.21
CA PRO A 285 -19.82 6.55 2.83
C PRO A 285 -18.74 7.59 2.49
N LEU A 286 -18.16 7.47 1.28
CA LEU A 286 -17.26 8.44 0.70
C LEU A 286 -18.03 9.34 -0.27
N ARG A 287 -17.84 10.65 -0.20
CA ARG A 287 -18.46 11.62 -1.10
C ARG A 287 -17.51 11.99 -2.23
N GLY A 288 -17.54 11.18 -3.27
CA GLY A 288 -16.71 11.37 -4.45
C GLY A 288 -15.28 10.83 -4.30
N LYS A 289 -14.44 11.15 -5.28
CA LYS A 289 -13.06 10.66 -5.37
C LYS A 289 -12.19 11.28 -4.28
N VAL A 290 -11.43 10.46 -3.58
CA VAL A 290 -10.41 10.93 -2.64
C VAL A 290 -9.22 11.50 -3.42
N ILE A 291 -8.43 12.37 -2.76
CA ILE A 291 -7.22 12.92 -3.36
C ILE A 291 -6.20 11.81 -3.65
N ASN A 292 -5.51 11.90 -4.80
CA ASN A 292 -4.40 11.02 -5.10
C ASN A 292 -3.21 11.36 -4.19
N VAL A 293 -2.92 10.47 -3.25
CA VAL A 293 -1.88 10.67 -2.24
C VAL A 293 -0.46 10.52 -2.79
N GLU A 294 -0.30 9.86 -3.94
CA GLU A 294 1.00 9.77 -4.62
C GLU A 294 1.50 11.16 -5.07
N LYS A 295 0.58 12.07 -5.39
CA LYS A 295 0.83 13.45 -5.86
C LYS A 295 0.64 14.52 -4.79
N ALA A 296 0.39 14.12 -3.55
CA ALA A 296 0.01 15.08 -2.51
C ALA A 296 0.90 14.96 -1.27
N ARG A 297 1.30 16.11 -0.76
CA ARG A 297 1.99 16.19 0.53
C ARG A 297 1.05 15.88 1.69
N LEU A 298 1.62 15.45 2.80
CA LEU A 298 0.90 15.06 4.01
C LEU A 298 -0.04 16.17 4.52
N ASP A 299 0.33 17.45 4.43
CA ASP A 299 -0.52 18.57 4.84
C ASP A 299 -1.80 18.66 3.99
N LYS A 300 -1.73 18.43 2.69
CA LYS A 300 -2.88 18.35 1.79
C LYS A 300 -3.74 17.13 2.06
N ILE A 301 -3.10 15.98 2.34
CA ILE A 301 -3.79 14.73 2.67
C ILE A 301 -4.61 14.92 3.96
N LEU A 302 -4.01 15.46 5.01
CA LEU A 302 -4.69 15.75 6.27
C LEU A 302 -5.70 16.91 6.17
N GLY A 303 -5.55 17.78 5.17
CA GLY A 303 -6.53 18.81 4.81
C GLY A 303 -7.76 18.25 4.10
N ASN A 304 -7.65 17.10 3.45
CA ASN A 304 -8.77 16.45 2.75
C ASN A 304 -9.77 15.87 3.75
N GLU A 305 -11.04 16.26 3.64
CA GLU A 305 -12.07 15.87 4.62
C GLU A 305 -12.35 14.36 4.57
N GLU A 306 -12.39 13.75 3.38
CA GLU A 306 -12.68 12.33 3.22
C GLU A 306 -11.58 11.45 3.83
N LEU A 307 -10.30 11.74 3.53
CA LEU A 307 -9.19 11.00 4.10
C LEU A 307 -9.05 11.21 5.61
N ARG A 308 -9.26 12.43 6.09
CA ARG A 308 -9.27 12.70 7.53
C ARG A 308 -10.38 11.94 8.25
N THR A 309 -11.55 11.86 7.64
CA THR A 309 -12.69 11.09 8.15
C THR A 309 -12.36 9.61 8.20
N LEU A 310 -11.74 9.08 7.14
CA LEU A 310 -11.29 7.69 7.03
C LEU A 310 -10.25 7.36 8.12
N ILE A 311 -9.20 8.18 8.26
CA ILE A 311 -8.15 8.01 9.28
C ILE A 311 -8.77 7.99 10.69
N THR A 312 -9.70 8.91 10.96
CA THR A 312 -10.38 9.01 12.26
C THR A 312 -11.28 7.79 12.50
N ALA A 313 -11.99 7.32 11.49
CA ALA A 313 -12.87 6.15 11.61
C ALA A 313 -12.08 4.86 11.91
N ILE A 314 -10.95 4.66 11.23
CA ILE A 314 -10.08 3.49 11.43
C ILE A 314 -9.40 3.53 12.81
N GLY A 315 -8.94 4.70 13.22
CA GLY A 315 -8.36 4.93 14.56
C GLY A 315 -6.88 4.57 14.70
N ALA A 316 -6.26 3.93 13.72
CA ALA A 316 -4.85 3.52 13.76
C ALA A 316 -3.85 4.68 13.53
N GLY A 317 -4.34 5.86 13.13
CA GLY A 317 -3.49 7.00 12.77
C GLY A 317 -3.05 6.96 11.30
N ILE A 318 -1.99 7.71 11.00
CA ILE A 318 -1.36 7.75 9.69
C ILE A 318 0.10 7.36 9.85
N ALA A 319 0.66 6.62 8.88
CA ALA A 319 2.01 6.05 8.98
C ALA A 319 3.12 7.12 8.95
N THR A 320 3.25 7.83 10.05
CA THR A 320 4.50 8.38 10.52
C THR A 320 4.91 7.54 11.73
N GLU A 321 6.20 7.25 11.90
CA GLU A 321 6.69 6.34 12.97
C GLU A 321 6.19 6.73 14.38
N GLU A 322 5.77 7.99 14.57
CA GLU A 322 5.29 8.52 15.84
C GLU A 322 3.76 8.38 16.03
N ASP A 323 2.98 8.26 14.96
CA ASP A 323 1.52 8.44 15.02
C ASP A 323 0.71 7.19 14.62
N PHE A 324 1.34 6.15 14.04
CA PHE A 324 0.64 4.96 13.55
C PHE A 324 0.79 3.77 14.51
N GLU A 325 -0.33 3.28 15.02
CA GLU A 325 -0.38 2.08 15.87
C GLU A 325 -1.49 1.14 15.38
N VAL A 326 -1.12 0.00 14.81
CA VAL A 326 -2.08 -1.01 14.34
C VAL A 326 -3.01 -1.50 15.45
N THR A 327 -2.49 -1.59 16.68
CA THR A 327 -3.25 -2.02 17.86
C THR A 327 -4.40 -1.08 18.21
N LYS A 328 -4.37 0.16 17.73
CA LYS A 328 -5.46 1.14 17.87
C LYS A 328 -6.50 1.04 16.75
N CYS A 329 -6.30 0.14 15.77
CA CYS A 329 -7.30 -0.09 14.73
C CYS A 329 -8.60 -0.58 15.36
N ARG A 330 -9.70 0.08 15.01
CA ARG A 330 -11.03 -0.17 15.62
C ARG A 330 -11.74 -1.37 14.98
N TYR A 331 -11.25 -1.86 13.86
CA TYR A 331 -11.91 -2.90 13.07
C TYR A 331 -10.97 -4.06 12.75
N GLY A 332 -11.51 -5.28 12.79
CA GLY A 332 -10.81 -6.50 12.36
C GLY A 332 -10.69 -6.59 10.84
N LYS A 333 -11.71 -6.10 10.12
CA LYS A 333 -11.71 -6.04 8.64
C LYS A 333 -12.06 -4.64 8.17
N ILE A 334 -11.35 -4.17 7.15
CA ILE A 334 -11.61 -2.93 6.42
C ILE A 334 -11.93 -3.35 4.98
N ILE A 335 -13.15 -3.09 4.54
CA ILE A 335 -13.70 -3.61 3.30
C ILE A 335 -14.01 -2.45 2.36
N ILE A 336 -13.34 -2.39 1.21
CA ILE A 336 -13.62 -1.42 0.15
C ILE A 336 -14.80 -1.97 -0.66
N MET A 337 -15.86 -1.17 -0.80
CA MET A 337 -17.06 -1.53 -1.53
C MET A 337 -17.43 -0.37 -2.47
N THR A 338 -17.03 -0.49 -3.74
CA THR A 338 -17.20 0.50 -4.80
C THR A 338 -18.06 -0.09 -5.93
N ASP A 339 -18.62 0.79 -6.75
CA ASP A 339 -19.36 0.41 -7.94
C ASP A 339 -18.48 -0.37 -8.92
N ALA A 340 -19.10 -1.19 -9.78
CA ALA A 340 -18.37 -2.01 -10.76
C ALA A 340 -17.98 -1.23 -12.03
N ASP A 341 -18.16 0.08 -12.05
CA ASP A 341 -17.83 0.94 -13.17
C ASP A 341 -16.39 1.50 -13.09
N VAL A 342 -15.99 2.28 -14.09
CA VAL A 342 -14.65 2.88 -14.19
C VAL A 342 -14.36 3.87 -13.05
N ASP A 343 -15.38 4.56 -12.54
CA ASP A 343 -15.24 5.51 -11.44
C ASP A 343 -15.01 4.78 -10.12
N GLY A 344 -15.76 3.70 -9.86
CA GLY A 344 -15.58 2.85 -8.69
C GLY A 344 -14.22 2.14 -8.69
N GLN A 345 -13.75 1.68 -9.84
CA GLN A 345 -12.39 1.13 -9.98
C GLN A 345 -11.31 2.17 -9.68
N HIS A 346 -11.51 3.43 -10.14
CA HIS A 346 -10.59 4.52 -9.83
C HIS A 346 -10.59 4.86 -8.33
N ILE A 347 -11.76 4.93 -7.67
CA ILE A 347 -11.85 5.16 -6.22
C ILE A 347 -11.14 4.03 -5.46
N ARG A 348 -11.34 2.78 -5.86
CA ARG A 348 -10.63 1.62 -5.31
C ARG A 348 -9.13 1.80 -5.40
N THR A 349 -8.60 2.16 -6.57
CA THR A 349 -7.17 2.39 -6.79
C THR A 349 -6.63 3.53 -5.91
N LEU A 350 -7.35 4.65 -5.78
CA LEU A 350 -6.98 5.76 -4.91
C LEU A 350 -6.92 5.34 -3.43
N LEU A 351 -7.88 4.54 -2.97
CA LEU A 351 -7.90 4.01 -1.61
C LEU A 351 -6.75 3.02 -1.38
N LEU A 352 -6.50 2.10 -2.30
CA LEU A 352 -5.38 1.16 -2.22
C LEU A 352 -4.04 1.92 -2.17
N THR A 353 -3.88 2.98 -2.98
CA THR A 353 -2.71 3.86 -2.93
C THR A 353 -2.55 4.49 -1.55
N PHE A 354 -3.64 5.00 -0.95
CA PHE A 354 -3.62 5.56 0.40
C PHE A 354 -3.22 4.51 1.44
N PHE A 355 -3.83 3.33 1.44
CA PHE A 355 -3.49 2.27 2.39
C PHE A 355 -2.05 1.79 2.21
N PHE A 356 -1.59 1.60 0.99
CA PHE A 356 -0.21 1.20 0.71
C PHE A 356 0.81 2.24 1.20
N ARG A 357 0.56 3.54 0.98
CA ARG A 357 1.51 4.62 1.33
C ARG A 357 1.48 4.99 2.82
N TYR A 358 0.30 4.96 3.45
CA TYR A 358 0.11 5.56 4.78
C TYR A 358 -0.42 4.61 5.86
N GLN A 359 -0.92 3.45 5.48
CA GLN A 359 -1.44 2.45 6.44
C GLN A 359 -1.05 1.01 6.02
N ARG A 360 0.10 0.86 5.43
CA ARG A 360 0.63 -0.40 4.90
C ARG A 360 0.57 -1.58 5.90
N PRO A 361 0.87 -1.41 7.21
CA PRO A 361 0.75 -2.52 8.16
C PRO A 361 -0.66 -3.12 8.27
N LEU A 362 -1.73 -2.41 7.86
CA LEU A 362 -3.07 -2.99 7.79
C LEU A 362 -3.21 -4.01 6.66
N ILE A 363 -2.50 -3.79 5.54
CA ILE A 363 -2.43 -4.75 4.43
C ILE A 363 -1.60 -5.97 4.87
N GLU A 364 -0.42 -5.74 5.43
CA GLU A 364 0.51 -6.79 5.90
C GLU A 364 -0.11 -7.70 6.97
N GLN A 365 -1.02 -7.17 7.80
CA GLN A 365 -1.78 -7.95 8.79
C GLN A 365 -3.06 -8.59 8.24
N GLY A 366 -3.31 -8.52 6.93
CA GLY A 366 -4.46 -9.14 6.29
C GLY A 366 -5.81 -8.53 6.69
N LYS A 367 -5.84 -7.23 7.07
CA LYS A 367 -7.07 -6.54 7.48
C LYS A 367 -7.82 -5.88 6.33
N MET A 368 -7.22 -5.83 5.14
CA MET A 368 -7.79 -5.14 3.98
C MET A 368 -8.50 -6.10 3.03
N PHE A 369 -9.72 -5.74 2.63
CA PHE A 369 -10.54 -6.54 1.74
C PHE A 369 -11.23 -5.67 0.69
N ILE A 370 -11.60 -6.31 -0.44
CA ILE A 370 -12.43 -5.72 -1.49
C ILE A 370 -13.69 -6.57 -1.60
N ALA A 371 -14.86 -5.96 -1.45
CA ALA A 371 -16.14 -6.63 -1.65
C ALA A 371 -16.37 -6.91 -3.13
N GLN A 372 -16.96 -8.07 -3.42
CA GLN A 372 -17.33 -8.50 -4.76
C GLN A 372 -18.86 -8.60 -4.88
N PRO A 373 -19.55 -7.50 -5.22
CA PRO A 373 -20.98 -7.56 -5.52
C PRO A 373 -21.21 -8.29 -6.85
N PRO A 374 -22.32 -9.03 -7.00
CA PRO A 374 -22.67 -9.65 -8.27
C PRO A 374 -23.06 -8.59 -9.31
N LEU A 375 -22.71 -8.85 -10.58
CA LEU A 375 -23.08 -7.97 -11.69
C LEU A 375 -24.51 -8.25 -12.23
N TYR A 376 -25.05 -9.44 -11.98
CA TYR A 376 -26.34 -9.84 -12.52
C TYR A 376 -27.27 -10.40 -11.45
N GLY A 377 -28.53 -9.97 -11.51
CA GLY A 377 -29.67 -10.62 -10.84
C GLY A 377 -30.54 -11.33 -11.85
N VAL A 378 -30.74 -12.62 -11.67
CA VAL A 378 -31.56 -13.48 -12.54
C VAL A 378 -32.79 -13.95 -11.78
N SER A 379 -33.98 -13.70 -12.31
CA SER A 379 -35.24 -14.04 -11.60
C SER A 379 -36.29 -14.61 -12.52
N LYS A 380 -37.10 -15.55 -11.94
CA LYS A 380 -38.30 -16.11 -12.58
C LYS A 380 -39.34 -16.38 -11.51
N GLY A 381 -40.41 -15.57 -11.52
CA GLY A 381 -41.40 -15.60 -10.47
C GLY A 381 -40.80 -15.24 -9.10
N LYS A 382 -40.87 -16.15 -8.13
CA LYS A 382 -40.29 -15.96 -6.78
C LYS A 382 -38.85 -16.42 -6.66
N LYS A 383 -38.33 -17.19 -7.63
CA LYS A 383 -36.94 -17.69 -7.59
C LYS A 383 -36.00 -16.61 -8.09
N LYS A 384 -34.96 -16.30 -7.32
CA LYS A 384 -33.94 -15.34 -7.63
C LYS A 384 -32.56 -15.97 -7.43
N ARG A 385 -31.62 -15.65 -8.32
CA ARG A 385 -30.20 -15.99 -8.28
C ARG A 385 -29.37 -14.80 -8.66
N TYR A 386 -28.14 -14.81 -8.24
CA TYR A 386 -27.16 -13.79 -8.58
C TYR A 386 -26.02 -14.44 -9.36
N ALA A 387 -25.35 -13.66 -10.20
CA ALA A 387 -24.19 -14.09 -10.96
C ALA A 387 -23.14 -12.98 -11.00
N MET A 388 -21.88 -13.37 -10.90
CA MET A 388 -20.76 -12.45 -10.86
C MET A 388 -20.39 -11.91 -12.24
N ASP A 389 -20.56 -12.73 -13.27
CA ASP A 389 -20.22 -12.41 -14.67
C ASP A 389 -21.27 -12.96 -15.65
N GLU A 390 -21.02 -12.76 -16.94
CA GLU A 390 -21.90 -13.24 -18.02
C GLU A 390 -21.92 -14.76 -18.16
N VAL A 391 -20.77 -15.40 -17.90
CA VAL A 391 -20.66 -16.87 -18.03
C VAL A 391 -21.48 -17.55 -16.93
N GLU A 392 -21.36 -17.04 -15.70
CA GLU A 392 -22.14 -17.53 -14.57
C GLU A 392 -23.65 -17.22 -14.76
N ARG A 393 -23.98 -16.03 -15.26
CA ARG A 393 -25.38 -15.67 -15.61
C ARG A 393 -26.00 -16.70 -16.57
N ASP A 394 -25.29 -17.02 -17.64
CA ASP A 394 -25.78 -17.95 -18.66
C ASP A 394 -25.85 -19.37 -18.14
N LYS A 395 -24.93 -19.75 -17.23
CA LYS A 395 -24.99 -21.02 -16.50
C LYS A 395 -26.21 -21.08 -15.60
N VAL A 396 -26.45 -20.06 -14.79
CA VAL A 396 -27.61 -19.94 -13.91
C VAL A 396 -28.93 -20.02 -14.70
N ILE A 397 -29.03 -19.34 -15.86
CA ILE A 397 -30.21 -19.40 -16.72
C ILE A 397 -30.44 -20.83 -17.22
N ARG A 398 -29.42 -21.56 -17.62
CA ARG A 398 -29.54 -22.93 -18.12
C ARG A 398 -29.91 -23.93 -17.02
N GLU A 399 -29.15 -23.88 -15.91
CA GLU A 399 -29.22 -24.93 -14.88
C GLU A 399 -30.31 -24.66 -13.85
N ASP A 400 -30.47 -23.44 -13.39
CA ASP A 400 -31.43 -23.09 -12.34
C ASP A 400 -32.82 -22.75 -12.85
N PHE A 401 -32.93 -22.25 -14.08
CA PHE A 401 -34.19 -21.78 -14.66
C PHE A 401 -34.66 -22.59 -15.87
N ASN A 402 -33.92 -23.62 -16.28
CA ASN A 402 -34.23 -24.51 -17.42
C ASN A 402 -34.38 -23.73 -18.76
N GLY A 403 -33.55 -22.68 -18.95
CA GLY A 403 -33.53 -21.86 -20.15
C GLY A 403 -34.15 -20.47 -19.98
N PRO A 404 -34.04 -19.60 -21.02
CA PRO A 404 -34.30 -18.16 -20.93
C PRO A 404 -35.79 -17.79 -20.87
N GLN A 405 -36.73 -18.74 -21.13
CA GLN A 405 -38.16 -18.44 -21.21
C GLN A 405 -38.74 -17.95 -19.86
N GLY A 406 -39.23 -16.71 -19.84
CA GLY A 406 -39.85 -16.10 -18.67
C GLY A 406 -38.83 -15.71 -17.57
N VAL A 407 -37.54 -15.67 -17.88
CA VAL A 407 -36.47 -15.22 -17.01
C VAL A 407 -36.27 -13.72 -17.21
N SER A 408 -36.22 -12.96 -16.11
CA SER A 408 -35.82 -11.56 -16.10
C SER A 408 -34.34 -11.46 -15.62
N VAL A 409 -33.53 -10.76 -16.37
CA VAL A 409 -32.14 -10.49 -16.05
C VAL A 409 -31.98 -8.99 -15.80
N GLN A 410 -31.44 -8.64 -14.65
CA GLN A 410 -31.07 -7.29 -14.28
C GLN A 410 -29.55 -7.21 -14.19
N ARG A 411 -28.92 -6.28 -14.93
CA ARG A 411 -27.51 -5.95 -14.75
C ARG A 411 -27.40 -4.80 -13.73
N TYR A 412 -26.57 -4.97 -12.72
CA TYR A 412 -26.28 -3.91 -11.75
C TYR A 412 -25.04 -3.14 -12.22
N LYS A 413 -25.20 -1.85 -12.50
CA LYS A 413 -24.09 -0.95 -12.85
C LYS A 413 -23.41 -0.39 -11.61
N GLY A 414 -24.16 -0.23 -10.53
CA GLY A 414 -23.66 0.29 -9.26
C GLY A 414 -24.44 -0.27 -8.06
N LEU A 415 -23.82 -0.16 -6.89
CA LEU A 415 -24.38 -0.60 -5.60
C LEU A 415 -25.69 0.14 -5.24
N GLY A 416 -25.84 1.37 -5.73
CA GLY A 416 -27.04 2.17 -5.53
C GLY A 416 -28.30 1.61 -6.20
N GLU A 417 -28.14 0.65 -7.15
CA GLU A 417 -29.25 -0.05 -7.80
C GLU A 417 -29.76 -1.23 -6.97
N MET A 418 -29.01 -1.65 -5.96
CA MET A 418 -29.40 -2.71 -5.03
C MET A 418 -30.18 -2.13 -3.86
N ASN A 419 -31.32 -2.76 -3.55
CA ASN A 419 -32.01 -2.46 -2.31
C ASN A 419 -31.22 -3.04 -1.09
N PRO A 420 -31.53 -2.64 0.15
CA PRO A 420 -30.82 -3.07 1.33
C PRO A 420 -30.74 -4.60 1.51
N ASP A 421 -31.84 -5.32 1.23
CA ASP A 421 -31.88 -6.77 1.38
C ASP A 421 -30.99 -7.46 0.34
N GLN A 422 -30.99 -6.97 -0.91
CA GLN A 422 -30.13 -7.48 -1.97
C GLN A 422 -28.65 -7.28 -1.64
N LEU A 423 -28.29 -6.09 -1.16
CA LEU A 423 -26.92 -5.77 -0.79
C LEU A 423 -26.46 -6.61 0.41
N TRP A 424 -27.34 -6.87 1.37
CA TRP A 424 -27.08 -7.80 2.45
C TRP A 424 -26.83 -9.21 1.93
N GLU A 425 -27.79 -9.79 1.24
CA GLU A 425 -27.77 -11.19 0.77
C GLU A 425 -26.54 -11.52 -0.08
N THR A 426 -26.03 -10.56 -0.87
CA THR A 426 -25.00 -10.82 -1.87
C THR A 426 -23.60 -10.37 -1.45
N THR A 427 -23.52 -9.29 -0.65
CA THR A 427 -22.24 -8.56 -0.50
C THR A 427 -21.84 -8.35 0.97
N MET A 428 -22.81 -8.31 1.89
CA MET A 428 -22.53 -7.97 3.29
C MET A 428 -22.68 -9.13 4.26
N ASP A 429 -23.52 -10.11 3.93
CA ASP A 429 -23.71 -11.30 4.76
C ASP A 429 -22.44 -12.16 4.82
N PRO A 430 -21.82 -12.36 5.99
CA PRO A 430 -20.61 -13.16 6.11
C PRO A 430 -20.71 -14.60 5.57
N GLU A 431 -21.92 -15.17 5.52
CA GLU A 431 -22.13 -16.55 5.04
C GLU A 431 -22.19 -16.66 3.52
N ASN A 432 -22.58 -15.59 2.83
CA ASN A 432 -22.88 -15.63 1.39
C ASN A 432 -21.97 -14.74 0.53
N ARG A 433 -21.31 -13.77 1.13
CA ARG A 433 -20.49 -12.77 0.41
C ARG A 433 -19.16 -13.32 -0.05
N THR A 434 -18.64 -12.76 -1.13
CA THR A 434 -17.27 -12.95 -1.58
C THR A 434 -16.42 -11.70 -1.26
N LEU A 435 -15.29 -11.89 -0.59
CA LEU A 435 -14.31 -10.86 -0.29
C LEU A 435 -12.96 -11.25 -0.87
N LEU A 436 -12.33 -10.34 -1.61
CA LEU A 436 -10.93 -10.46 -1.99
C LEU A 436 -10.04 -9.92 -0.87
N ASN A 437 -9.13 -10.72 -0.34
CA ASN A 437 -8.12 -10.23 0.59
C ASN A 437 -7.01 -9.51 -0.18
N VAL A 438 -6.68 -8.31 0.25
CA VAL A 438 -5.56 -7.55 -0.33
C VAL A 438 -4.27 -8.00 0.36
N THR A 439 -3.38 -8.62 -0.38
CA THR A 439 -2.07 -9.09 0.10
C THR A 439 -0.95 -8.28 -0.52
N LEU A 440 0.19 -8.25 0.13
CA LEU A 440 1.41 -7.59 -0.34
C LEU A 440 2.53 -8.63 -0.36
N GLU A 441 2.79 -9.21 -1.54
CA GLU A 441 3.83 -10.23 -1.71
C GLU A 441 5.21 -9.58 -1.97
N ASP A 442 5.25 -8.55 -2.83
CA ASP A 442 6.44 -7.77 -3.14
C ASP A 442 6.16 -6.27 -3.02
N ALA A 443 6.73 -5.67 -2.00
CA ALA A 443 6.56 -4.24 -1.72
C ALA A 443 7.27 -3.35 -2.74
N ALA A 444 8.39 -3.79 -3.32
CA ALA A 444 9.13 -3.01 -4.30
C ALA A 444 8.40 -3.01 -5.65
N ALA A 445 7.86 -4.16 -6.06
CA ALA A 445 7.03 -4.27 -7.24
C ALA A 445 5.74 -3.44 -7.10
N ALA A 446 5.07 -3.50 -5.95
CA ALA A 446 3.90 -2.69 -5.67
C ALA A 446 4.22 -1.18 -5.68
N ASP A 447 5.35 -0.77 -5.09
CA ASP A 447 5.80 0.64 -5.14
C ASP A 447 6.00 1.11 -6.57
N HIS A 448 6.65 0.31 -7.41
CA HIS A 448 6.87 0.63 -8.82
C HIS A 448 5.54 0.84 -9.56
N VAL A 449 4.57 -0.07 -9.38
CA VAL A 449 3.25 0.02 -10.02
C VAL A 449 2.47 1.24 -9.53
N PHE A 450 2.43 1.50 -8.22
CA PHE A 450 1.74 2.69 -7.71
C PHE A 450 2.42 3.98 -8.20
N SER A 451 3.74 4.05 -8.22
CA SER A 451 4.48 5.22 -8.74
C SER A 451 4.22 5.44 -10.23
N MET A 452 4.19 4.38 -11.02
CA MET A 452 3.92 4.43 -12.47
C MET A 452 2.47 4.86 -12.75
N LEU A 453 1.49 4.18 -12.13
CA LEU A 453 0.07 4.42 -12.42
C LEU A 453 -0.46 5.71 -11.80
N MET A 454 -0.02 6.04 -10.59
CA MET A 454 -0.57 7.14 -9.79
C MET A 454 0.37 8.34 -9.69
N GLY A 455 1.64 8.21 -10.09
CA GLY A 455 2.66 9.26 -10.08
C GLY A 455 2.44 10.37 -11.13
N ASP A 456 3.33 11.38 -11.14
CA ASP A 456 3.21 12.54 -12.04
C ASP A 456 3.64 12.24 -13.47
N ALA A 457 4.55 11.28 -13.68
CA ALA A 457 5.03 10.89 -15.00
C ALA A 457 3.90 10.32 -15.86
N VAL A 458 3.67 10.90 -17.04
CA VAL A 458 2.59 10.52 -17.95
C VAL A 458 3.03 9.38 -18.88
N GLU A 459 4.25 9.46 -19.40
CA GLU A 459 4.73 8.54 -20.42
C GLU A 459 4.78 7.07 -19.96
N PRO A 460 5.34 6.73 -18.79
CA PRO A 460 5.35 5.33 -18.32
C PRO A 460 3.94 4.75 -18.15
N ARG A 461 2.99 5.57 -17.68
CA ARG A 461 1.58 5.18 -17.56
C ARG A 461 0.95 4.91 -18.91
N ARG A 462 1.22 5.76 -19.89
CA ARG A 462 0.71 5.60 -21.26
C ARG A 462 1.26 4.33 -21.90
N GLU A 463 2.56 4.09 -21.81
CA GLU A 463 3.21 2.87 -22.31
C GLU A 463 2.62 1.61 -21.65
N PHE A 464 2.40 1.65 -20.33
CA PHE A 464 1.74 0.57 -19.62
C PHE A 464 0.32 0.30 -20.13
N ILE A 465 -0.49 1.33 -20.31
CA ILE A 465 -1.85 1.21 -20.85
C ILE A 465 -1.84 0.66 -22.27
N GLU A 466 -0.98 1.18 -23.15
CA GLU A 466 -0.85 0.71 -24.53
C GLU A 466 -0.43 -0.76 -24.61
N LYS A 467 0.54 -1.17 -23.77
CA LYS A 467 1.02 -2.56 -23.70
C LYS A 467 -0.06 -3.52 -23.20
N ASN A 468 -0.88 -3.10 -22.25
CA ASN A 468 -1.85 -3.96 -21.54
C ASN A 468 -3.29 -3.79 -22.06
N ALA A 469 -3.58 -2.85 -22.95
CA ALA A 469 -4.93 -2.58 -23.49
C ALA A 469 -5.62 -3.83 -24.07
N LYS A 470 -4.86 -4.75 -24.64
CA LYS A 470 -5.36 -6.01 -25.20
C LYS A 470 -5.97 -6.98 -24.18
N TYR A 471 -5.65 -6.80 -22.90
CA TYR A 471 -6.17 -7.62 -21.80
C TYR A 471 -7.39 -6.98 -21.11
N ALA A 472 -7.74 -5.75 -21.46
CA ALA A 472 -8.92 -5.09 -20.94
C ALA A 472 -10.19 -5.76 -21.52
N THR A 473 -10.93 -6.47 -20.67
CA THR A 473 -12.15 -7.21 -21.06
C THR A 473 -13.42 -6.39 -20.87
N GLU A 474 -13.39 -5.39 -20.01
CA GLU A 474 -14.52 -4.53 -19.68
C GLU A 474 -14.17 -3.07 -19.98
N ILE A 475 -14.38 -2.68 -21.23
CA ILE A 475 -14.33 -1.26 -21.63
C ILE A 475 -15.77 -0.82 -21.75
N ASP A 476 -16.23 0.02 -20.83
CA ASP A 476 -17.50 0.73 -20.95
C ASP A 476 -17.33 1.78 -22.05
N VAL A 477 -17.84 1.51 -23.26
CA VAL A 477 -17.85 2.43 -24.40
C VAL A 477 -19.23 3.05 -24.52
#